data_51c0f60f1dacdf535d6b18381588062b
#
_entry.id   51c0f60f1dacdf535d6b18381588062b
#
_cell.length_a   1.000
_cell.length_b   1.000
_cell.length_c   1.000
_cell.angle_alpha   90.00
_cell.angle_beta   90.00
_cell.angle_gamma   90.00
#
_symmetry.space_group_name_H-M   'P 1'
#
loop_
_entity.id
_entity.type
_entity.pdbx_description
1 polymer ?
#
loop_
_entity_poly.entity_id
_entity_poly.type
_entity_poly.pdbx_seq_one_letter_code
_entity_poly.pdbx_strand_id
1 'polypeptide(L)'
;MGWHVADASKVEWGERPPTVEGQAPRTFAEITDEAQLQNSRARVWRYPARTRGRRHADKVQEEVFVVISGQMTMLLGDPPERVDVGPQSVVAVEPGTPLQVRNETDEELVVYIYGAPAEQGGADFLDDIPEI
;
A
#
# COMPACT_ATOMS: atom_id res chain seq x y z
N MET A 1 25.95 -10.99 7.02
CA MET A 1 26.41 -9.91 7.79
C MET A 1 25.29 -9.35 8.57
N GLY A 2 24.58 -9.07 9.04
CA GLY A 2 23.64 -8.60 10.02
C GLY A 2 22.76 -7.45 9.58
N TRP A 3 23.05 -6.79 8.48
CA TRP A 3 22.26 -5.62 8.05
C TRP A 3 22.37 -5.35 6.56
N HIS A 4 21.34 -4.67 6.03
CA HIS A 4 21.25 -4.29 4.63
C HIS A 4 20.61 -2.92 4.53
N VAL A 5 20.89 -2.20 3.43
CA VAL A 5 20.31 -0.89 3.15
C VAL A 5 19.61 -0.96 1.79
N ALA A 6 18.37 -0.53 1.74
CA ALA A 6 17.64 -0.34 0.50
C ALA A 6 17.35 1.16 0.34
N ASP A 7 17.77 1.72 -0.77
CA ASP A 7 17.51 3.12 -1.10
C ASP A 7 16.55 3.16 -2.28
N ALA A 8 15.31 3.53 -2.03
CA ALA A 8 14.27 3.53 -3.05
C ALA A 8 14.59 4.45 -4.23
N SER A 9 15.43 5.48 -4.02
CA SER A 9 15.83 6.39 -5.11
C SER A 9 16.82 5.74 -6.09
N LYS A 10 17.37 4.59 -5.75
CA LYS A 10 18.41 3.90 -6.51
C LYS A 10 17.97 2.56 -7.09
N VAL A 11 16.74 2.16 -6.88
CA VAL A 11 16.20 0.91 -7.44
C VAL A 11 15.31 1.22 -8.64
N GLU A 12 15.08 0.20 -9.47
CA GLU A 12 14.14 0.31 -10.57
C GLU A 12 12.73 0.18 -10.02
N TRP A 13 11.85 1.11 -10.39
CA TRP A 13 10.47 1.10 -9.95
C TRP A 13 9.61 0.27 -10.90
N GLY A 14 8.79 -0.58 -10.32
CA GLY A 14 7.76 -1.32 -11.04
C GLY A 14 6.49 -0.48 -11.18
N GLU A 15 5.58 -0.98 -12.00
CA GLU A 15 4.34 -0.27 -12.29
C GLU A 15 3.16 -1.22 -12.16
N ARG A 16 2.05 -0.72 -11.65
CA ARG A 16 0.76 -1.41 -11.64
C ARG A 16 -0.26 -0.61 -12.43
N PRO A 17 -0.97 -1.25 -13.36
CA PRO A 17 -2.00 -0.56 -14.10
C PRO A 17 -3.10 -0.05 -13.18
N PRO A 18 -3.81 1.02 -13.58
CA PRO A 18 -4.89 1.55 -12.75
C PRO A 18 -6.02 0.54 -12.60
N THR A 19 -6.68 0.58 -11.44
CA THR A 19 -7.87 -0.24 -11.19
C THR A 19 -9.14 0.43 -11.69
N VAL A 20 -9.05 1.71 -12.01
CA VAL A 20 -10.15 2.50 -12.57
C VAL A 20 -9.67 3.08 -13.90
N GLU A 21 -10.47 2.89 -14.94
CA GLU A 21 -10.16 3.42 -16.27
C GLU A 21 -9.95 4.93 -16.23
N GLY A 22 -8.93 5.41 -16.90
CA GLY A 22 -8.59 6.84 -16.97
C GLY A 22 -7.69 7.34 -15.86
N GLN A 23 -7.43 6.54 -14.83
CA GLN A 23 -6.48 6.92 -13.78
C GLN A 23 -5.06 6.56 -14.20
N ALA A 24 -4.08 7.28 -13.64
CA ALA A 24 -2.67 7.00 -13.88
C ALA A 24 -2.24 5.69 -13.20
N PRO A 25 -1.22 5.00 -13.70
CA PRO A 25 -0.68 3.83 -13.02
C PRO A 25 0.04 4.23 -11.74
N ARG A 26 0.03 3.31 -10.78
CA ARG A 26 0.81 3.45 -9.55
C ARG A 26 2.17 2.82 -9.75
N THR A 27 3.18 3.32 -9.05
CA THR A 27 4.52 2.78 -9.12
C THR A 27 5.02 2.35 -7.74
N PHE A 28 5.96 1.43 -7.71
CA PHE A 28 6.52 0.93 -6.46
C PHE A 28 7.99 0.58 -6.57
N ALA A 29 8.70 0.77 -5.47
CA ALA A 29 10.05 0.27 -5.29
C ALA A 29 9.98 -0.98 -4.43
N GLU A 30 10.55 -2.09 -4.92
CA GLU A 30 10.57 -3.34 -4.16
C GLU A 30 11.66 -3.26 -3.10
N ILE A 31 11.28 -3.31 -1.84
CA ILE A 31 12.21 -3.22 -0.72
C ILE A 31 12.57 -4.61 -0.20
N THR A 32 11.66 -5.56 -0.29
CA THR A 32 11.86 -6.92 0.23
C THR A 32 13.19 -7.51 -0.22
N ASP A 33 13.44 -7.51 -1.52
CA ASP A 33 14.65 -8.11 -2.08
C ASP A 33 15.89 -7.25 -1.83
N GLU A 34 15.78 -5.95 -1.98
CA GLU A 34 16.90 -5.03 -1.80
C GLU A 34 17.41 -5.03 -0.34
N ALA A 35 16.51 -5.07 0.62
CA ALA A 35 16.84 -5.11 2.03
C ALA A 35 16.98 -6.53 2.56
N GLN A 36 16.79 -7.55 1.73
CA GLN A 36 16.87 -8.97 2.09
C GLN A 36 16.03 -9.32 3.31
N LEU A 37 14.78 -8.84 3.31
CA LEU A 37 13.85 -9.11 4.41
C LEU A 37 13.49 -10.60 4.43
N GLN A 38 13.50 -11.19 5.63
CA GLN A 38 13.23 -12.62 5.81
C GLN A 38 11.84 -12.87 6.38
N ASN A 39 11.36 -11.99 7.25
CA ASN A 39 10.13 -12.21 8.01
C ASN A 39 9.00 -11.28 7.62
N SER A 40 9.25 -10.37 6.68
CA SER A 40 8.28 -9.40 6.21
C SER A 40 8.50 -9.09 4.73
N ARG A 41 7.53 -8.41 4.14
CA ARG A 41 7.61 -7.91 2.77
C ARG A 41 7.32 -6.43 2.80
N ALA A 42 8.02 -5.67 1.96
CA ALA A 42 7.89 -4.22 1.98
C ALA A 42 8.04 -3.61 0.60
N ARG A 43 7.32 -2.53 0.37
CA ARG A 43 7.41 -1.70 -0.83
C ARG A 43 7.19 -0.25 -0.47
N VAL A 44 7.85 0.64 -1.21
CA VAL A 44 7.49 2.05 -1.21
C VAL A 44 6.61 2.28 -2.43
N TRP A 45 5.42 2.81 -2.23
CA TRP A 45 4.46 3.07 -3.30
C TRP A 45 4.32 4.56 -3.55
N ARG A 46 4.14 4.90 -4.82
CA ARG A 46 3.69 6.22 -5.25
C ARG A 46 2.32 6.11 -5.88
N TYR A 47 1.38 6.86 -5.34
CA TYR A 47 0.02 6.98 -5.85
C TYR A 47 -0.12 8.37 -6.46
N PRO A 48 -0.17 8.50 -7.80
CA PRO A 48 -0.42 9.80 -8.41
C PRO A 48 -1.75 10.40 -7.93
N ALA A 49 -1.92 11.68 -8.19
CA ALA A 49 -3.17 12.38 -7.85
C ALA A 49 -4.40 11.60 -8.33
N ARG A 50 -5.41 11.50 -7.48
CA ARG A 50 -6.73 10.94 -7.83
C ARG A 50 -6.65 9.49 -8.31
N THR A 51 -5.82 8.67 -7.66
CA THR A 51 -5.71 7.24 -7.96
C THR A 51 -6.06 6.41 -6.75
N ARG A 52 -6.41 5.16 -6.99
CA ARG A 52 -6.69 4.20 -5.92
C ARG A 52 -6.05 2.85 -6.20
N GLY A 53 -5.74 2.13 -5.14
CA GLY A 53 -5.30 0.76 -5.21
C GLY A 53 -6.48 -0.19 -5.32
N ARG A 54 -6.18 -1.47 -5.41
CA ARG A 54 -7.19 -2.51 -5.45
C ARG A 54 -7.70 -2.81 -4.04
N ARG A 55 -9.01 -2.89 -3.88
CA ARG A 55 -9.61 -3.28 -2.62
C ARG A 55 -9.35 -4.77 -2.37
N HIS A 56 -8.83 -5.10 -1.19
CA HIS A 56 -8.49 -6.48 -0.87
C HIS A 56 -8.49 -6.73 0.64
N ALA A 57 -8.41 -8.00 1.01
CA ALA A 57 -8.19 -8.43 2.38
C ALA A 57 -7.11 -9.49 2.36
N ASP A 58 -6.03 -9.29 3.10
CA ASP A 58 -4.99 -10.31 3.22
C ASP A 58 -5.47 -11.43 4.14
N LYS A 59 -5.16 -12.66 3.77
CA LYS A 59 -5.60 -13.83 4.53
C LYS A 59 -4.77 -14.06 5.79
N VAL A 60 -3.47 -13.75 5.72
CA VAL A 60 -2.51 -14.10 6.78
C VAL A 60 -1.72 -12.91 7.24
N GLN A 61 -1.34 -12.02 6.34
CA GLN A 61 -0.45 -10.91 6.68
C GLN A 61 -1.15 -9.81 7.47
N GLU A 62 -0.48 -9.34 8.50
CA GLU A 62 -0.72 -8.04 9.09
C GLU A 62 -0.02 -7.01 8.19
N GLU A 63 -0.72 -5.97 7.78
CA GLU A 63 -0.13 -4.93 6.95
C GLU A 63 0.00 -3.62 7.71
N VAL A 64 1.11 -2.92 7.47
CA VAL A 64 1.37 -1.61 8.09
C VAL A 64 1.67 -0.60 7.00
N PHE A 65 0.95 0.51 7.04
CA PHE A 65 1.00 1.59 6.07
C PHE A 65 1.57 2.82 6.75
N VAL A 66 2.70 3.30 6.26
CA VAL A 66 3.39 4.47 6.82
C VAL A 66 3.39 5.57 5.77
N VAL A 67 2.69 6.68 6.04
CA VAL A 67 2.62 7.79 5.10
C VAL A 67 3.92 8.59 5.18
N ILE A 68 4.63 8.66 4.06
CA ILE A 68 5.86 9.43 3.93
C ILE A 68 5.54 10.87 3.52
N SER A 69 4.73 11.03 2.49
CA SER A 69 4.30 12.37 2.04
C SER A 69 2.94 12.28 1.36
N GLY A 70 2.24 13.39 1.34
CA GLY A 70 0.89 13.46 0.81
C GLY A 70 -0.15 13.04 1.84
N GLN A 71 -1.37 12.83 1.37
CA GLN A 71 -2.50 12.40 2.20
C GLN A 71 -3.02 11.06 1.74
N MET A 72 -3.20 10.13 2.66
CA MET A 72 -3.75 8.81 2.37
C MET A 72 -5.17 8.71 2.89
N THR A 73 -6.07 8.28 2.03
CA THR A 73 -7.40 7.85 2.44
C THR A 73 -7.40 6.33 2.43
N MET A 74 -7.91 5.72 3.48
CA MET A 74 -8.16 4.28 3.50
C MET A 74 -9.63 4.02 3.75
N LEU A 75 -10.15 3.03 3.03
CA LEU A 75 -11.47 2.46 3.30
C LEU A 75 -11.23 1.13 3.99
N LEU A 76 -11.68 1.01 5.23
CA LEU A 76 -11.36 -0.13 6.10
C LEU A 76 -12.62 -0.83 6.57
N GLY A 77 -12.61 -2.17 6.50
CA GLY A 77 -13.70 -2.99 6.99
C GLY A 77 -14.84 -3.16 6.00
N ASP A 78 -15.90 -3.83 6.48
CA ASP A 78 -17.12 -4.05 5.72
C ASP A 78 -18.32 -4.00 6.69
N PRO A 79 -19.18 -2.97 6.61
CA PRO A 79 -19.15 -1.86 5.65
C PRO A 79 -17.91 -0.97 5.85
N PRO A 80 -17.42 -0.32 4.77
CA PRO A 80 -16.18 0.43 4.85
C PRO A 80 -16.29 1.69 5.70
N GLU A 81 -15.26 1.90 6.50
CA GLU A 81 -15.09 3.13 7.26
C GLU A 81 -13.96 3.93 6.63
N ARG A 82 -14.18 5.22 6.40
CA ARG A 82 -13.19 6.10 5.80
C ARG A 82 -12.24 6.67 6.86
N VAL A 83 -10.94 6.55 6.61
CA VAL A 83 -9.89 7.12 7.45
C VAL A 83 -8.97 7.96 6.58
N ASP A 84 -8.75 9.21 6.96
CA ASP A 84 -7.84 10.13 6.26
C ASP A 84 -6.66 10.42 7.17
N VAL A 85 -5.44 10.20 6.69
CA VAL A 85 -4.23 10.39 7.46
C VAL A 85 -3.14 11.08 6.64
N GLY A 86 -2.35 11.89 7.31
CA GLY A 86 -1.25 12.64 6.71
C GLY A 86 0.12 12.06 7.01
N PRO A 87 1.20 12.80 6.64
CA PRO A 87 2.57 12.34 6.87
C PRO A 87 2.85 11.99 8.33
N GLN A 88 3.69 10.98 8.52
CA GLN A 88 4.07 10.43 9.82
C GLN A 88 2.97 9.60 10.50
N SER A 89 1.84 9.38 9.82
CA SER A 89 0.80 8.49 10.32
C SER A 89 1.11 7.05 9.96
N VAL A 90 0.69 6.15 10.82
CA VAL A 90 0.82 4.70 10.65
C VAL A 90 -0.56 4.08 10.80
N VAL A 91 -0.96 3.29 9.81
CA VAL A 91 -2.20 2.51 9.87
C VAL A 91 -1.83 1.04 9.85
N ALA A 92 -2.26 0.30 10.86
CA ALA A 92 -2.05 -1.15 10.93
C ALA A 92 -3.37 -1.86 10.65
N VAL A 93 -3.32 -2.85 9.76
CA VAL A 93 -4.51 -3.59 9.33
C VAL A 93 -4.33 -5.07 9.63
N GLU A 94 -5.24 -5.62 10.41
CA GLU A 94 -5.22 -7.05 10.79
C GLU A 94 -5.61 -7.94 9.61
N PRO A 95 -5.10 -9.17 9.55
CA PRO A 95 -5.52 -10.13 8.54
C PRO A 95 -7.04 -10.26 8.47
N GLY A 96 -7.55 -10.44 7.26
CA GLY A 96 -8.99 -10.60 7.03
C GLY A 96 -9.78 -9.30 6.95
N THR A 97 -9.15 -8.16 7.20
CA THR A 97 -9.83 -6.87 7.16
C THR A 97 -9.78 -6.29 5.74
N PRO A 98 -10.94 -6.03 5.13
CA PRO A 98 -10.97 -5.34 3.83
C PRO A 98 -10.30 -3.97 3.91
N LEU A 99 -9.48 -3.66 2.93
CA LEU A 99 -8.80 -2.37 2.85
C LEU A 99 -8.70 -1.88 1.42
N GLN A 100 -8.66 -0.58 1.25
CA GLN A 100 -8.31 0.06 -0.01
C GLN A 100 -7.57 1.36 0.29
N VAL A 101 -6.44 1.55 -0.37
CA VAL A 101 -5.70 2.82 -0.33
C VAL A 101 -6.19 3.71 -1.46
N ARG A 102 -6.46 4.96 -1.15
CA ARG A 102 -6.85 5.98 -2.13
C ARG A 102 -6.03 7.24 -1.95
N ASN A 103 -5.69 7.86 -3.05
CA ASN A 103 -5.21 9.24 -3.06
C ASN A 103 -6.31 10.12 -3.65
N GLU A 104 -7.01 10.82 -2.79
CA GLU A 104 -8.15 11.68 -3.16
C GLU A 104 -7.73 13.13 -3.34
N THR A 105 -6.43 13.39 -3.46
CA THR A 105 -5.88 14.74 -3.56
C THR A 105 -5.25 15.00 -4.93
N ASP A 106 -4.82 16.23 -5.16
CA ASP A 106 -4.12 16.63 -6.39
C ASP A 106 -2.62 16.52 -6.28
N GLU A 107 -2.10 16.03 -5.14
CA GLU A 107 -0.68 15.82 -4.92
C GLU A 107 -0.36 14.32 -4.84
N GLU A 108 0.88 13.96 -5.13
CA GLU A 108 1.32 12.57 -5.04
C GLU A 108 1.32 12.10 -3.59
N LEU A 109 0.86 10.85 -3.39
CA LEU A 109 0.98 10.16 -2.11
C LEU A 109 2.16 9.20 -2.19
N VAL A 110 3.06 9.26 -1.20
CA VAL A 110 4.15 8.30 -1.03
C VAL A 110 3.91 7.57 0.28
N VAL A 111 3.80 6.26 0.20
CA VAL A 111 3.49 5.40 1.36
C VAL A 111 4.42 4.19 1.37
N TYR A 112 4.97 3.88 2.56
CA TYR A 112 5.71 2.65 2.79
C TYR A 112 4.75 1.62 3.35
N ILE A 113 4.69 0.46 2.70
CA ILE A 113 3.78 -0.61 3.09
C ILE A 113 4.59 -1.86 3.34
N TYR A 114 4.41 -2.45 4.52
CA TYR A 114 5.00 -3.75 4.79
C TYR A 114 4.00 -4.69 5.43
N GLY A 115 4.24 -5.97 5.26
CA GLY A 115 3.40 -7.01 5.83
C GLY A 115 4.23 -8.14 6.40
N ALA A 116 3.71 -8.78 7.42
CA ALA A 116 4.31 -9.94 8.07
C ALA A 116 3.21 -10.94 8.45
N PRO A 117 3.49 -12.25 8.39
CA PRO A 117 4.75 -12.87 7.97
C PRO A 117 5.00 -12.71 6.47
N ALA A 118 6.23 -12.99 6.04
CA ALA A 118 6.60 -12.92 4.63
C ALA A 118 5.87 -13.96 3.78
N GLU A 119 5.51 -15.07 4.37
CA GLU A 119 4.79 -16.14 3.71
C GLU A 119 3.39 -15.70 3.30
N GLN A 120 2.97 -16.16 2.13
CA GLN A 120 1.77 -15.68 1.49
C GLN A 120 0.58 -16.61 1.67
N GLY A 121 -0.41 -16.19 2.41
CA GLY A 121 -1.74 -16.78 2.27
C GLY A 121 -2.46 -16.21 1.05
N GLY A 122 -1.85 -15.22 0.41
CA GLY A 122 -2.48 -14.46 -0.65
C GLY A 122 -3.48 -13.45 -0.12
N ALA A 123 -4.19 -12.82 -1.03
CA ALA A 123 -5.21 -11.84 -0.71
C ALA A 123 -6.50 -12.18 -1.43
N ASP A 124 -7.61 -11.88 -0.79
CA ASP A 124 -8.92 -11.90 -1.45
C ASP A 124 -9.13 -10.53 -2.07
N PHE A 125 -9.27 -10.49 -3.39
CA PHE A 125 -9.57 -9.26 -4.10
C PHE A 125 -11.07 -9.02 -4.08
N LEU A 126 -11.45 -7.82 -3.71
CA LEU A 126 -12.83 -7.45 -3.45
C LEU A 126 -13.32 -6.44 -4.49
N ASP A 127 -14.65 -6.32 -4.59
CA ASP A 127 -15.25 -5.33 -5.47
C ASP A 127 -14.90 -3.92 -5.00
N ASP A 128 -14.68 -3.04 -5.97
CA ASP A 128 -14.41 -1.64 -5.69
C ASP A 128 -15.63 -0.97 -5.08
N ILE A 129 -15.37 0.06 -4.28
CA ILE A 129 -16.41 0.92 -3.73
C ILE A 129 -16.27 2.25 -4.47
N PRO A 130 -17.13 2.52 -5.47
CA PRO A 130 -16.97 3.70 -6.31
C PRO A 130 -17.19 5.00 -5.56
N GLU A 131 -18.07 5.00 -4.56
CA GLU A 131 -18.43 6.19 -3.80
C GLU A 131 -18.38 5.91 -2.30
N ILE A 132 -17.93 6.91 -1.56
CA ILE A 132 -17.96 6.87 -0.12
C ILE A 132 -17.80 8.25 0.50
#